data_71c7168ef62e5e361bfbc60d02dd3383
#
_entry.id   71c7168ef62e5e361bfbc60d02dd3383
#
_cell.length_a   1.000
_cell.length_b   1.000
_cell.length_c   1.000
_cell.angle_alpha   90.00
_cell.angle_beta   90.00
_cell.angle_gamma   90.00
#
_symmetry.space_group_name_H-M   'P 1'
#
loop_
_entity.id
_entity.type
_entity.pdbx_description
1 polymer ?
#
loop_
_entity_poly.entity_id
_entity_poly.type
_entity_poly.pdbx_seq_one_letter_code
_entity_poly.pdbx_strand_id
1 'polypeptide(L)'
;MAVIGMINFEPFKHAWKVNPHDGIVAFVVFAGTLIFAPHLEWGIFMGVVLSLLFYIYKTMRPHFAEVSMDADGTLRDAEIFGMETSQNMAIFRYDGDLYFANAGYLEKQLLNAVADKPKLKVLVLDLEAVDQIDATGEEMLMHMSERLEETGIDFYITRAKFKVTDALKRSGLYDRIGEDQFFGKRVFAMDAIKEKYGDTVDMSHLETHLPKADADENKESE
;
A
#
# COMPACT_ATOMS: atom_id res chain seq x y z
N MET A 1 44.03 6.29 28.44
CA MET A 1 43.72 5.17 27.50
C MET A 1 42.55 4.29 27.93
N ALA A 2 41.80 4.59 28.98
CA ALA A 2 40.70 3.76 29.47
C ALA A 2 39.35 3.91 28.71
N VAL A 3 39.16 5.01 27.97
CA VAL A 3 37.86 5.34 27.36
C VAL A 3 37.60 4.59 26.02
N ILE A 4 38.67 4.24 25.29
CA ILE A 4 38.52 3.58 23.98
C ILE A 4 37.89 2.16 24.10
N GLY A 5 38.16 1.46 25.22
CA GLY A 5 37.57 0.15 25.49
C GLY A 5 36.09 0.16 25.83
N MET A 6 35.49 1.34 26.08
CA MET A 6 34.07 1.50 26.40
C MET A 6 33.19 1.74 25.13
N ILE A 7 33.83 1.96 23.97
CA ILE A 7 33.05 2.17 22.72
C ILE A 7 32.56 0.81 22.23
N ASN A 8 31.27 0.57 22.37
CA ASN A 8 30.63 -0.62 21.84
C ASN A 8 30.16 -0.36 20.41
N PHE A 9 30.77 -1.02 19.42
CA PHE A 9 30.40 -0.91 18.01
C PHE A 9 29.32 -1.92 17.58
N GLU A 10 28.93 -2.84 18.44
CA GLU A 10 27.91 -3.86 18.15
C GLU A 10 26.55 -3.24 17.75
N PRO A 11 26.01 -2.18 18.43
CA PRO A 11 24.78 -1.54 18.05
C PRO A 11 24.83 -0.95 16.65
N PHE A 12 25.97 -0.40 16.22
CA PHE A 12 26.14 0.18 14.86
C PHE A 12 26.11 -0.93 13.80
N LYS A 13 26.81 -2.03 14.03
CA LYS A 13 26.78 -3.19 13.12
C LYS A 13 25.38 -3.79 13.01
N HIS A 14 24.69 -3.90 14.15
CA HIS A 14 23.34 -4.40 14.20
C HIS A 14 22.36 -3.49 13.44
N ALA A 15 22.40 -2.18 13.71
CA ALA A 15 21.56 -1.21 13.01
C ALA A 15 21.79 -1.25 11.48
N TRP A 16 23.07 -1.29 11.07
CA TRP A 16 23.42 -1.38 9.66
C TRP A 16 22.92 -2.67 8.98
N LYS A 17 22.97 -3.80 9.70
CA LYS A 17 22.51 -5.10 9.17
C LYS A 17 20.99 -5.19 9.04
N VAL A 18 20.26 -4.56 9.97
CA VAL A 18 18.78 -4.55 9.97
C VAL A 18 18.24 -3.52 8.97
N ASN A 19 18.76 -2.30 9.02
CA ASN A 19 18.33 -1.20 8.15
C ASN A 19 19.50 -0.25 7.90
N PRO A 20 20.01 -0.16 6.67
CA PRO A 20 21.15 0.73 6.35
C PRO A 20 20.90 2.19 6.69
N HIS A 21 19.65 2.69 6.59
CA HIS A 21 19.31 4.06 6.93
C HIS A 21 19.52 4.36 8.42
N ASP A 22 19.16 3.42 9.31
CA ASP A 22 19.36 3.56 10.75
C ASP A 22 20.87 3.57 11.10
N GLY A 23 21.65 2.76 10.38
CA GLY A 23 23.12 2.77 10.48
C GLY A 23 23.72 4.11 10.07
N ILE A 24 23.22 4.72 8.99
CA ILE A 24 23.66 6.06 8.55
C ILE A 24 23.31 7.12 9.60
N VAL A 25 22.07 7.12 10.12
CA VAL A 25 21.66 8.04 11.18
C VAL A 25 22.55 7.90 12.39
N ALA A 26 22.77 6.68 12.87
CA ALA A 26 23.62 6.42 14.04
C ALA A 26 25.05 6.93 13.82
N PHE A 27 25.63 6.72 12.64
CA PHE A 27 26.96 7.21 12.31
C PHE A 27 27.03 8.75 12.26
N VAL A 28 26.05 9.39 11.59
CA VAL A 28 26.00 10.85 11.46
C VAL A 28 25.81 11.52 12.83
N VAL A 29 24.94 10.96 13.69
CA VAL A 29 24.76 11.46 15.06
C VAL A 29 26.04 11.33 15.86
N PHE A 30 26.70 10.17 15.80
CA PHE A 30 27.97 9.95 16.51
C PHE A 30 29.06 10.95 16.05
N ALA A 31 29.27 11.07 14.75
CA ALA A 31 30.24 12.00 14.18
C ALA A 31 29.89 13.47 14.53
N GLY A 32 28.60 13.83 14.42
CA GLY A 32 28.12 15.17 14.77
C GLY A 32 28.33 15.51 16.23
N THR A 33 28.06 14.59 17.16
CA THR A 33 28.32 14.84 18.60
C THR A 33 29.80 15.06 18.89
N LEU A 34 30.71 14.40 18.18
CA LEU A 34 32.14 14.63 18.31
C LEU A 34 32.57 15.97 17.74
N ILE A 35 32.04 16.36 16.58
CA ILE A 35 32.39 17.64 15.93
C ILE A 35 31.88 18.82 16.71
N PHE A 36 30.67 18.75 17.27
CA PHE A 36 30.06 19.84 18.03
C PHE A 36 30.46 19.87 19.51
N ALA A 37 31.31 18.96 19.97
CA ALA A 37 31.77 18.99 21.36
C ALA A 37 32.38 20.34 21.75
N PRO A 38 32.02 20.94 22.92
CA PRO A 38 31.25 20.36 24.01
C PRO A 38 29.71 20.49 23.88
N HIS A 39 29.19 21.03 22.78
CA HIS A 39 27.76 21.27 22.53
C HIS A 39 27.07 20.02 22.01
N LEU A 40 26.87 19.03 22.87
CA LEU A 40 26.25 17.73 22.50
C LEU A 40 24.81 17.85 22.04
N GLU A 41 24.11 18.91 22.48
CA GLU A 41 22.74 19.23 22.11
C GLU A 41 22.55 19.35 20.58
N TRP A 42 23.53 19.90 19.86
CA TRP A 42 23.47 20.03 18.40
C TRP A 42 23.56 18.68 17.69
N GLY A 43 24.38 17.78 18.20
CA GLY A 43 24.47 16.42 17.66
C GLY A 43 23.16 15.64 17.83
N ILE A 44 22.54 15.75 19.00
CA ILE A 44 21.23 15.12 19.28
C ILE A 44 20.15 15.72 18.39
N PHE A 45 20.08 17.06 18.29
CA PHE A 45 19.10 17.75 17.45
C PHE A 45 19.21 17.32 15.98
N MET A 46 20.42 17.27 15.44
CA MET A 46 20.68 16.80 14.08
C MET A 46 20.22 15.37 13.88
N GLY A 47 20.43 14.50 14.86
CA GLY A 47 19.94 13.12 14.84
C GLY A 47 18.43 13.00 14.76
N VAL A 48 17.72 13.78 15.58
CA VAL A 48 16.26 13.83 15.58
C VAL A 48 15.72 14.31 14.23
N VAL A 49 16.28 15.40 13.70
CA VAL A 49 15.86 15.93 12.38
C VAL A 49 16.10 14.90 11.27
N LEU A 50 17.28 14.29 11.26
CA LEU A 50 17.62 13.29 10.24
C LEU A 50 16.72 12.05 10.32
N SER A 51 16.46 11.54 11.53
CA SER A 51 15.54 10.41 11.74
C SER A 51 14.12 10.73 11.26
N LEU A 52 13.63 11.94 11.53
CA LEU A 52 12.33 12.40 11.08
C LEU A 52 12.26 12.50 9.55
N LEU A 53 13.30 13.04 8.91
CA LEU A 53 13.38 13.11 7.45
C LEU A 53 13.35 11.72 6.79
N PHE A 54 14.09 10.76 7.33
CA PHE A 54 14.07 9.39 6.83
C PHE A 54 12.72 8.71 7.07
N TYR A 55 12.09 8.97 8.22
CA TYR A 55 10.75 8.46 8.50
C TYR A 55 9.72 8.98 7.47
N ILE A 56 9.71 10.30 7.23
CA ILE A 56 8.84 10.92 6.22
C ILE A 56 9.12 10.33 4.83
N TYR A 57 10.39 10.25 4.43
CA TYR A 57 10.78 9.70 3.14
C TYR A 57 10.27 8.26 2.95
N LYS A 58 10.37 7.42 3.97
CA LYS A 58 9.89 6.04 3.95
C LYS A 58 8.37 5.97 3.82
N THR A 59 7.63 6.82 4.54
CA THR A 59 6.17 6.83 4.50
C THR A 59 5.58 7.44 3.23
N MET A 60 6.38 8.24 2.49
CA MET A 60 5.98 8.79 1.18
C MET A 60 5.95 7.75 0.06
N ARG A 61 6.53 6.56 0.26
CA ARG A 61 6.61 5.49 -0.74
C ARG A 61 6.23 4.14 -0.13
N PRO A 62 4.96 3.96 0.23
CA PRO A 62 4.46 2.67 0.69
C PRO A 62 4.63 1.61 -0.39
N HIS A 63 4.64 0.35 0.03
CA HIS A 63 4.67 -0.76 -0.90
C HIS A 63 3.36 -0.79 -1.71
N PHE A 64 3.50 -0.89 -3.01
CA PHE A 64 2.41 -1.03 -3.98
C PHE A 64 2.79 -2.14 -4.93
N ALA A 65 1.96 -3.15 -5.03
CA ALA A 65 2.24 -4.31 -5.86
C ALA A 65 0.98 -4.88 -6.49
N GLU A 66 1.12 -5.38 -7.72
CA GLU A 66 0.14 -6.29 -8.27
C GLU A 66 0.24 -7.64 -7.54
N VAL A 67 -0.89 -8.17 -7.11
CA VAL A 67 -0.94 -9.42 -6.36
C VAL A 67 -1.63 -10.52 -7.16
N SER A 68 -1.12 -11.74 -7.03
CA SER A 68 -1.67 -12.95 -7.61
C SER A 68 -1.82 -14.03 -6.54
N MET A 69 -2.66 -15.04 -6.79
CA MET A 69 -2.95 -16.11 -5.85
C MET A 69 -1.84 -17.17 -5.90
N ASP A 70 -1.24 -17.46 -4.76
CA ASP A 70 -0.31 -18.58 -4.62
C ASP A 70 -1.09 -19.91 -4.42
N ALA A 71 -0.41 -21.02 -4.58
CA ALA A 71 -0.95 -22.36 -4.41
C ALA A 71 -1.54 -22.63 -3.00
N ASP A 72 -1.12 -21.88 -2.01
CA ASP A 72 -1.62 -21.94 -0.63
C ASP A 72 -2.88 -21.08 -0.38
N GLY A 73 -3.39 -20.39 -1.43
CA GLY A 73 -4.57 -19.52 -1.34
C GLY A 73 -4.26 -18.12 -0.79
N THR A 74 -2.98 -17.76 -0.58
CA THR A 74 -2.58 -16.42 -0.17
C THR A 74 -2.27 -15.55 -1.38
N LEU A 75 -2.61 -14.26 -1.31
CA LEU A 75 -2.20 -13.28 -2.32
C LEU A 75 -0.79 -12.79 -2.01
N ARG A 76 0.09 -12.96 -2.98
CA ARG A 76 1.48 -12.53 -2.92
C ARG A 76 1.78 -11.53 -4.02
N ASP A 77 2.82 -10.75 -3.82
CA ASP A 77 3.38 -9.86 -4.83
C ASP A 77 3.82 -10.68 -6.05
N ALA A 78 3.16 -10.43 -7.18
CA ALA A 78 3.38 -11.22 -8.38
C ALA A 78 4.79 -11.05 -8.97
N GLU A 79 5.37 -9.85 -8.85
CA GLU A 79 6.72 -9.55 -9.36
C GLU A 79 7.77 -10.25 -8.49
N ILE A 80 7.68 -10.14 -7.17
CA ILE A 80 8.66 -10.73 -6.23
C ILE A 80 8.66 -12.26 -6.35
N PHE A 81 7.49 -12.87 -6.50
CA PHE A 81 7.34 -14.33 -6.55
C PHE A 81 7.31 -14.90 -7.97
N GLY A 82 7.47 -14.06 -9.02
CA GLY A 82 7.46 -14.48 -10.42
C GLY A 82 6.17 -15.15 -10.85
N MET A 83 5.04 -14.63 -10.36
CA MET A 83 3.71 -15.20 -10.60
C MET A 83 3.06 -14.62 -11.87
N GLU A 84 2.19 -15.39 -12.49
CA GLU A 84 1.42 -14.92 -13.63
C GLU A 84 0.38 -13.89 -13.22
N THR A 85 0.14 -12.90 -14.10
CA THR A 85 -0.87 -11.87 -13.96
C THR A 85 -1.70 -11.74 -15.22
N SER A 86 -2.93 -11.24 -15.10
CA SER A 86 -3.80 -11.04 -16.25
C SER A 86 -3.54 -9.70 -16.95
N GLN A 87 -3.81 -9.64 -18.26
CA GLN A 87 -3.72 -8.40 -19.05
C GLN A 87 -4.99 -7.54 -19.00
N ASN A 88 -6.11 -8.14 -18.59
CA ASN A 88 -7.41 -7.47 -18.62
C ASN A 88 -8.04 -7.30 -17.23
N MET A 89 -7.41 -7.84 -16.19
CA MET A 89 -7.76 -7.63 -14.79
C MET A 89 -6.50 -7.53 -13.94
N ALA A 90 -6.49 -6.64 -12.97
CA ALA A 90 -5.39 -6.52 -12.01
C ALA A 90 -5.91 -6.22 -10.61
N ILE A 91 -5.29 -6.85 -9.61
CA ILE A 91 -5.49 -6.54 -8.20
C ILE A 91 -4.22 -5.89 -7.69
N PHE A 92 -4.34 -4.65 -7.24
CA PHE A 92 -3.22 -3.93 -6.63
C PHE A 92 -3.45 -3.81 -5.13
N ARG A 93 -2.42 -4.15 -4.35
CA ARG A 93 -2.40 -3.95 -2.91
C ARG A 93 -1.54 -2.74 -2.58
N TYR A 94 -2.08 -1.88 -1.72
CA TYR A 94 -1.40 -0.73 -1.18
C TYR A 94 -1.18 -0.89 0.32
N ASP A 95 0.09 -0.89 0.75
CA ASP A 95 0.49 -1.22 2.12
C ASP A 95 0.93 0.06 2.87
N GLY A 96 -0.03 0.88 3.29
CA GLY A 96 0.23 2.09 4.09
C GLY A 96 -0.95 3.04 4.15
N ASP A 97 -0.95 3.95 5.11
CA ASP A 97 -1.96 5.00 5.19
C ASP A 97 -1.91 5.91 3.96
N LEU A 98 -3.08 6.38 3.52
CA LEU A 98 -3.20 7.23 2.34
C LEU A 98 -3.42 8.68 2.75
N TYR A 99 -2.44 9.54 2.50
CA TYR A 99 -2.46 10.94 2.91
C TYR A 99 -1.65 11.83 1.94
N PHE A 100 -1.69 13.14 2.16
CA PHE A 100 -1.13 14.15 1.25
C PHE A 100 0.30 13.84 0.76
N ALA A 101 1.14 13.24 1.61
CA ALA A 101 2.55 13.00 1.28
C ALA A 101 2.77 11.84 0.30
N ASN A 102 1.80 10.90 0.19
CA ASN A 102 1.92 9.72 -0.67
C ASN A 102 0.78 9.53 -1.68
N ALA A 103 -0.24 10.38 -1.66
CA ALA A 103 -1.35 10.32 -2.61
C ALA A 103 -0.85 10.40 -4.08
N GLY A 104 0.04 11.35 -4.39
CA GLY A 104 0.63 11.45 -5.73
C GLY A 104 1.53 10.27 -6.12
N TYR A 105 2.13 9.58 -5.12
CA TYR A 105 2.85 8.34 -5.38
C TYR A 105 1.89 7.23 -5.81
N LEU A 106 0.80 7.02 -5.08
CA LEU A 106 -0.21 6.00 -5.44
C LEU A 106 -0.85 6.30 -6.79
N GLU A 107 -1.23 7.55 -7.05
CA GLU A 107 -1.76 7.97 -8.36
C GLU A 107 -0.81 7.58 -9.50
N LYS A 108 0.47 7.92 -9.36
CA LYS A 108 1.48 7.57 -10.37
C LYS A 108 1.60 6.06 -10.58
N GLN A 109 1.56 5.27 -9.50
CA GLN A 109 1.65 3.81 -9.60
C GLN A 109 0.44 3.22 -10.32
N LEU A 110 -0.77 3.68 -10.00
CA LEU A 110 -1.99 3.25 -10.67
C LEU A 110 -1.99 3.62 -12.16
N LEU A 111 -1.56 4.83 -12.50
CA LEU A 111 -1.46 5.26 -13.90
C LEU A 111 -0.43 4.46 -14.69
N ASN A 112 0.72 4.15 -14.10
CA ASN A 112 1.72 3.28 -14.72
C ASN A 112 1.14 1.88 -14.95
N ALA A 113 0.47 1.32 -13.96
CA ALA A 113 -0.16 0.02 -14.06
C ALA A 113 -1.21 -0.06 -15.18
N VAL A 114 -2.01 0.99 -15.36
CA VAL A 114 -2.96 1.12 -16.48
C VAL A 114 -2.22 1.22 -17.83
N ALA A 115 -1.14 2.00 -17.89
CA ALA A 115 -0.34 2.15 -19.11
C ALA A 115 0.35 0.85 -19.53
N ASP A 116 0.80 0.05 -18.56
CA ASP A 116 1.47 -1.23 -18.79
C ASP A 116 0.49 -2.34 -19.24
N LYS A 117 -0.82 -2.14 -19.02
CA LYS A 117 -1.89 -3.09 -19.37
C LYS A 117 -2.95 -2.45 -20.28
N PRO A 118 -2.66 -2.27 -21.59
CA PRO A 118 -3.59 -1.61 -22.53
C PRO A 118 -4.95 -2.31 -22.71
N LYS A 119 -5.06 -3.57 -22.27
CA LYS A 119 -6.30 -4.36 -22.33
C LYS A 119 -7.03 -4.43 -20.99
N LEU A 120 -6.59 -3.65 -20.00
CA LEU A 120 -7.18 -3.66 -18.67
C LEU A 120 -8.65 -3.23 -18.74
N LYS A 121 -9.52 -4.02 -18.15
CA LYS A 121 -10.98 -3.76 -18.05
C LYS A 121 -11.41 -3.59 -16.59
N VAL A 122 -10.69 -4.24 -15.67
CA VAL A 122 -11.02 -4.27 -14.26
C VAL A 122 -9.78 -4.00 -13.44
N LEU A 123 -9.83 -2.97 -12.61
CA LEU A 123 -8.81 -2.64 -11.63
C LEU A 123 -9.41 -2.77 -10.22
N VAL A 124 -8.82 -3.64 -9.41
CA VAL A 124 -9.19 -3.81 -8.00
C VAL A 124 -8.10 -3.21 -7.13
N LEU A 125 -8.46 -2.28 -6.25
CA LEU A 125 -7.56 -1.71 -5.26
C LEU A 125 -7.87 -2.30 -3.88
N ASP A 126 -6.92 -3.04 -3.34
CA ASP A 126 -7.01 -3.65 -2.01
C ASP A 126 -6.44 -2.71 -0.97
N LEU A 127 -7.31 -2.25 -0.06
CA LEU A 127 -7.01 -1.29 1.01
C LEU A 127 -6.90 -1.94 2.40
N GLU A 128 -6.66 -3.26 2.48
CA GLU A 128 -6.56 -3.97 3.76
C GLU A 128 -5.56 -3.33 4.73
N ALA A 129 -4.41 -2.88 4.21
CA ALA A 129 -3.35 -2.30 5.03
C ALA A 129 -3.53 -0.79 5.28
N VAL A 130 -4.59 -0.18 4.76
CA VAL A 130 -4.88 1.25 4.95
C VAL A 130 -5.69 1.43 6.23
N ASP A 131 -5.11 2.10 7.24
CA ASP A 131 -5.80 2.42 8.48
C ASP A 131 -6.47 3.78 8.46
N GLN A 132 -5.91 4.72 7.68
CA GLN A 132 -6.38 6.09 7.61
C GLN A 132 -6.28 6.66 6.20
N ILE A 133 -7.20 7.57 5.89
CA ILE A 133 -7.20 8.37 4.67
C ILE A 133 -7.46 9.83 5.04
N ASP A 134 -6.72 10.76 4.44
CA ASP A 134 -6.99 12.19 4.54
C ASP A 134 -7.73 12.73 3.31
N ALA A 135 -8.07 14.02 3.34
CA ALA A 135 -8.80 14.66 2.24
C ALA A 135 -8.03 14.59 0.90
N THR A 136 -6.70 14.70 0.92
CA THR A 136 -5.89 14.62 -0.31
C THR A 136 -5.87 13.20 -0.89
N GLY A 137 -5.79 12.19 -0.01
CA GLY A 137 -5.87 10.79 -0.43
C GLY A 137 -7.25 10.44 -1.00
N GLU A 138 -8.30 10.96 -0.40
CA GLU A 138 -9.66 10.78 -0.89
C GLU A 138 -9.88 11.47 -2.25
N GLU A 139 -9.48 12.74 -2.39
CA GLU A 139 -9.56 13.50 -3.64
C GLU A 139 -8.80 12.80 -4.78
N MET A 140 -7.62 12.24 -4.48
CA MET A 140 -6.86 11.45 -5.44
C MET A 140 -7.63 10.20 -5.91
N LEU A 141 -8.27 9.47 -4.98
CA LEU A 141 -9.10 8.30 -5.35
C LEU A 141 -10.31 8.72 -6.20
N MET A 142 -10.93 9.88 -5.90
CA MET A 142 -12.02 10.45 -6.68
C MET A 142 -11.58 10.69 -8.12
N HIS A 143 -10.49 11.43 -8.32
CA HIS A 143 -9.96 11.71 -9.66
C HIS A 143 -9.52 10.45 -10.39
N MET A 144 -8.96 9.48 -9.68
CA MET A 144 -8.57 8.20 -10.28
C MET A 144 -9.80 7.42 -10.76
N SER A 145 -10.86 7.38 -9.96
CA SER A 145 -12.13 6.75 -10.33
C SER A 145 -12.70 7.36 -11.62
N GLU A 146 -12.73 8.70 -11.71
CA GLU A 146 -13.20 9.42 -12.91
C GLU A 146 -12.37 9.07 -14.16
N ARG A 147 -11.05 9.06 -14.04
CA ARG A 147 -10.14 8.73 -15.15
C ARG A 147 -10.28 7.29 -15.62
N LEU A 148 -10.49 6.35 -14.69
CA LEU A 148 -10.69 4.95 -15.03
C LEU A 148 -12.04 4.76 -15.74
N GLU A 149 -13.09 5.40 -15.26
CA GLU A 149 -14.42 5.41 -15.91
C GLU A 149 -14.34 5.96 -17.34
N GLU A 150 -13.66 7.10 -17.57
CA GLU A 150 -13.44 7.68 -18.89
C GLU A 150 -12.71 6.75 -19.87
N THR A 151 -11.85 5.89 -19.35
CA THR A 151 -11.11 4.89 -20.13
C THR A 151 -11.83 3.56 -20.26
N GLY A 152 -13.02 3.41 -19.66
CA GLY A 152 -13.81 2.19 -19.68
C GLY A 152 -13.25 1.06 -18.81
N ILE A 153 -12.51 1.43 -17.74
CA ILE A 153 -11.96 0.49 -16.75
C ILE A 153 -12.83 0.57 -15.50
N ASP A 154 -13.44 -0.54 -15.12
CA ASP A 154 -14.18 -0.63 -13.87
C ASP A 154 -13.23 -0.64 -12.66
N PHE A 155 -13.53 0.21 -11.67
CA PHE A 155 -12.72 0.37 -10.48
C PHE A 155 -13.41 -0.21 -9.27
N TYR A 156 -12.80 -1.19 -8.64
CA TYR A 156 -13.30 -1.86 -7.44
C TYR A 156 -12.38 -1.58 -6.25
N ILE A 157 -12.98 -1.37 -5.08
CA ILE A 157 -12.26 -1.21 -3.81
C ILE A 157 -12.60 -2.39 -2.90
N THR A 158 -11.57 -3.05 -2.37
CA THR A 158 -11.77 -4.20 -1.48
C THR A 158 -11.11 -3.98 -0.13
N ARG A 159 -11.72 -4.58 0.90
CA ARG A 159 -11.17 -4.68 2.26
C ARG A 159 -10.82 -3.35 2.92
N ALA A 160 -11.45 -2.26 2.48
CA ALA A 160 -11.34 -0.97 3.18
C ALA A 160 -11.86 -1.11 4.61
N LYS A 161 -11.06 -0.69 5.60
CA LYS A 161 -11.44 -0.72 7.01
C LYS A 161 -12.56 0.27 7.29
N PHE A 162 -13.33 0.02 8.37
CA PHE A 162 -14.47 0.86 8.75
C PHE A 162 -14.16 2.37 8.72
N LYS A 163 -13.03 2.79 9.30
CA LYS A 163 -12.64 4.22 9.32
C LYS A 163 -12.43 4.80 7.93
N VAL A 164 -11.85 4.03 7.01
CA VAL A 164 -11.61 4.43 5.62
C VAL A 164 -12.95 4.51 4.89
N THR A 165 -13.76 3.45 4.97
CA THR A 165 -15.10 3.41 4.35
C THR A 165 -15.99 4.54 4.86
N ASP A 166 -15.99 4.84 6.17
CA ASP A 166 -16.73 5.95 6.75
C ASP A 166 -16.25 7.32 6.21
N ALA A 167 -14.94 7.50 6.04
CA ALA A 167 -14.41 8.71 5.41
C ALA A 167 -14.86 8.85 3.94
N LEU A 168 -14.81 7.75 3.16
CA LEU A 168 -15.24 7.73 1.76
C LEU A 168 -16.76 7.95 1.61
N LYS A 169 -17.58 7.47 2.56
CA LYS A 169 -19.02 7.77 2.60
C LYS A 169 -19.30 9.24 2.90
N ARG A 170 -18.59 9.83 3.85
CA ARG A 170 -18.78 11.25 4.19
C ARG A 170 -18.36 12.21 3.08
N SER A 171 -17.37 11.86 2.27
CA SER A 171 -16.93 12.66 1.14
C SER A 171 -17.81 12.51 -0.10
N GLY A 172 -18.65 11.44 -0.15
CA GLY A 172 -19.47 11.12 -1.31
C GLY A 172 -18.77 10.25 -2.35
N LEU A 173 -17.51 9.90 -2.15
CA LEU A 173 -16.76 9.03 -3.07
C LEU A 173 -17.37 7.62 -3.13
N TYR A 174 -17.85 7.11 -1.99
CA TYR A 174 -18.52 5.81 -1.92
C TYR A 174 -19.75 5.74 -2.85
N ASP A 175 -20.58 6.80 -2.84
CA ASP A 175 -21.79 6.87 -3.68
C ASP A 175 -21.44 7.10 -5.15
N ARG A 176 -20.34 7.82 -5.42
CA ARG A 176 -19.89 8.08 -6.78
C ARG A 176 -19.34 6.84 -7.49
N ILE A 177 -18.49 6.07 -6.82
CA ILE A 177 -17.95 4.82 -7.36
C ILE A 177 -19.09 3.80 -7.50
N GLY A 178 -20.02 3.78 -6.55
CA GLY A 178 -21.12 2.85 -6.47
C GLY A 178 -20.91 1.78 -5.38
N GLU A 179 -21.98 1.51 -4.64
CA GLU A 179 -21.94 0.53 -3.54
C GLU A 179 -21.57 -0.88 -4.05
N ASP A 180 -21.96 -1.22 -5.26
CA ASP A 180 -21.69 -2.47 -5.96
C ASP A 180 -20.22 -2.66 -6.38
N GLN A 181 -19.37 -1.65 -6.16
CA GLN A 181 -17.93 -1.69 -6.40
C GLN A 181 -17.09 -1.69 -5.12
N PHE A 182 -17.75 -1.66 -3.94
CA PHE A 182 -17.10 -1.75 -2.64
C PHE A 182 -17.37 -3.09 -1.96
N PHE A 183 -16.32 -3.84 -1.65
CA PHE A 183 -16.45 -5.16 -1.05
C PHE A 183 -15.60 -5.30 0.22
N GLY A 184 -16.24 -5.71 1.31
CA GLY A 184 -15.55 -5.99 2.57
C GLY A 184 -14.63 -7.21 2.48
N LYS A 185 -14.99 -8.19 1.63
CA LYS A 185 -14.16 -9.38 1.36
C LYS A 185 -13.86 -9.46 -0.13
N ARG A 186 -12.64 -9.81 -0.46
CA ARG A 186 -12.14 -9.94 -1.84
C ARG A 186 -12.91 -10.97 -2.66
N VAL A 187 -13.32 -12.08 -2.02
CA VAL A 187 -14.11 -13.15 -2.67
C VAL A 187 -15.38 -12.61 -3.29
N PHE A 188 -16.11 -11.74 -2.58
CA PHE A 188 -17.34 -11.16 -3.11
C PHE A 188 -17.10 -10.24 -4.32
N ALA A 189 -15.99 -9.50 -4.31
CA ALA A 189 -15.59 -8.71 -5.48
C ALA A 189 -15.28 -9.62 -6.68
N MET A 190 -14.59 -10.75 -6.45
CA MET A 190 -14.29 -11.70 -7.52
C MET A 190 -15.55 -12.34 -8.09
N ASP A 191 -16.51 -12.72 -7.24
CA ASP A 191 -17.79 -13.28 -7.66
C ASP A 191 -18.59 -12.26 -8.48
N ALA A 192 -18.68 -11.01 -8.04
CA ALA A 192 -19.37 -9.94 -8.76
C ALA A 192 -18.70 -9.63 -10.12
N ILE A 193 -17.38 -9.60 -10.18
CA ILE A 193 -16.62 -9.41 -11.43
C ILE A 193 -16.84 -10.59 -12.36
N LYS A 194 -16.84 -11.82 -11.85
CA LYS A 194 -17.11 -13.03 -12.64
C LYS A 194 -18.53 -13.04 -13.19
N GLU A 195 -19.51 -12.62 -12.39
CA GLU A 195 -20.90 -12.47 -12.84
C GLU A 195 -21.05 -11.43 -13.95
N LYS A 196 -20.40 -10.26 -13.80
CA LYS A 196 -20.49 -9.16 -14.76
C LYS A 196 -19.75 -9.43 -16.07
N TYR A 197 -18.57 -10.03 -16.01
CA TYR A 197 -17.65 -10.15 -17.14
C TYR A 197 -17.57 -11.56 -17.74
N GLY A 198 -17.94 -12.61 -16.96
CA GLY A 198 -17.80 -14.00 -17.40
C GLY A 198 -16.38 -14.32 -17.88
N ASP A 199 -16.27 -14.99 -19.01
CA ASP A 199 -14.98 -15.38 -19.59
C ASP A 199 -14.23 -14.24 -20.31
N THR A 200 -14.78 -13.01 -20.31
CA THR A 200 -14.11 -11.85 -20.96
C THR A 200 -12.99 -11.26 -20.14
N VAL A 201 -12.91 -11.61 -18.87
CA VAL A 201 -11.85 -11.24 -17.94
C VAL A 201 -11.17 -12.52 -17.46
N ASP A 202 -9.84 -12.58 -17.68
CA ASP A 202 -9.05 -13.73 -17.26
C ASP A 202 -8.74 -13.64 -15.76
N MET A 203 -9.38 -14.53 -14.99
CA MET A 203 -9.21 -14.68 -13.55
C MET A 203 -8.46 -15.97 -13.18
N SER A 204 -7.92 -16.70 -14.15
CA SER A 204 -7.27 -18.01 -13.94
C SER A 204 -6.19 -17.98 -12.87
N HIS A 205 -5.42 -16.89 -12.81
CA HIS A 205 -4.37 -16.64 -11.82
C HIS A 205 -4.90 -16.41 -10.39
N LEU A 206 -6.22 -16.28 -10.21
CA LEU A 206 -6.89 -16.04 -8.91
C LEU A 206 -7.78 -17.23 -8.49
N GLU A 207 -8.09 -18.17 -9.40
CA GLU A 207 -9.09 -19.23 -9.15
C GLU A 207 -8.54 -20.44 -8.37
N THR A 208 -7.22 -20.55 -8.20
CA THR A 208 -6.59 -21.80 -7.78
C THR A 208 -7.06 -22.29 -6.41
N HIS A 209 -7.55 -21.44 -5.50
CA HIS A 209 -8.04 -21.85 -4.17
C HIS A 209 -8.88 -20.78 -3.43
N LEU A 210 -9.80 -20.05 -4.09
CA LEU A 210 -10.74 -19.26 -3.31
C LEU A 210 -11.63 -20.22 -2.49
N PRO A 211 -11.66 -20.16 -1.16
CA PRO A 211 -12.65 -20.91 -0.38
C PRO A 211 -14.03 -20.44 -0.85
N LYS A 212 -14.91 -21.39 -1.14
CA LYS A 212 -16.31 -21.07 -1.47
C LYS A 212 -16.85 -20.20 -0.33
N ALA A 213 -17.45 -19.04 -0.68
CA ALA A 213 -18.08 -18.18 0.31
C ALA A 213 -19.17 -19.00 1.03
N ASP A 214 -18.95 -19.28 2.31
CA ASP A 214 -20.01 -19.84 3.14
C ASP A 214 -21.12 -18.79 3.22
N ALA A 215 -22.31 -19.15 2.74
CA ALA A 215 -23.46 -18.26 2.55
C ALA A 215 -24.05 -17.68 3.87
N ASP A 216 -23.49 -18.02 5.02
CA ASP A 216 -24.08 -17.72 6.34
C ASP A 216 -23.50 -16.50 7.06
N GLU A 217 -22.42 -15.86 6.58
CA GLU A 217 -21.82 -14.73 7.32
C GLU A 217 -22.32 -13.33 6.93
N ASN A 218 -23.30 -13.21 6.05
CA ASN A 218 -23.81 -11.91 5.61
C ASN A 218 -24.88 -11.31 6.57
N LYS A 219 -25.07 -11.87 7.78
CA LYS A 219 -26.11 -11.45 8.73
C LYS A 219 -25.62 -10.72 9.98
N GLU A 220 -24.35 -10.45 10.15
CA GLU A 220 -23.81 -9.80 11.37
C GLU A 220 -23.27 -8.39 11.17
N SER A 221 -23.70 -7.65 10.14
CA SER A 221 -23.33 -6.25 9.94
C SER A 221 -24.53 -5.36 9.63
N GLU A 222 -25.68 -5.57 10.34
CA GLU A 222 -26.71 -4.55 10.49
C GLU A 222 -26.57 -3.80 11.82
#